data_ce7e7c966e4c3624ebef0acbdbc10399
#
_entry.id   ce7e7c966e4c3624ebef0acbdbc10399
#
_cell.length_a   1.000
_cell.length_b   1.000
_cell.length_c   1.000
_cell.angle_alpha   90.00
_cell.angle_beta   90.00
_cell.angle_gamma   90.00
#
_symmetry.space_group_name_H-M   'P 1'
#
loop_
_entity.id
_entity.type
_entity.pdbx_description
1 polymer ?
#
loop_
_entity_poly.entity_id
_entity_poly.type
_entity_poly.pdbx_seq_one_letter_code
_entity_poly.pdbx_strand_id
1 'polypeptide(L)'
;MNTISPVDERTALYFWAFMRNYRLDSQLITTQLRDGVHGVFGEDEAMITAQQKAIEANPDHEFYNLNIDAGGMWVRRLIQRMVEAERNLTSTTAVPEGAH
;
A
#
# COMPACT_ATOMS: atom_id res chain seq x y z
N MET A 1 -5.64 12.73 -1.62
CA MET A 1 -6.12 11.37 -1.91
C MET A 1 -4.91 10.54 -2.26
N ASN A 2 -4.81 9.33 -1.71
CA ASN A 2 -3.72 8.40 -1.98
C ASN A 2 -4.31 7.05 -2.35
N THR A 3 -3.70 6.36 -3.31
CA THR A 3 -4.13 5.04 -3.77
C THR A 3 -2.91 4.17 -4.03
N ILE A 4 -2.96 2.92 -3.60
CA ILE A 4 -1.92 1.94 -3.83
C ILE A 4 -2.49 0.85 -4.73
N SER A 5 -1.77 0.48 -5.79
CA SER A 5 -2.12 -0.61 -6.69
C SER A 5 -0.99 -1.64 -6.72
N PRO A 6 -1.22 -2.90 -6.34
CA PRO A 6 -0.20 -3.92 -6.41
C PRO A 6 0.14 -4.26 -7.88
N VAL A 7 1.42 -4.51 -8.15
CA VAL A 7 1.92 -4.99 -9.45
C VAL A 7 2.33 -6.47 -9.32
N ASP A 8 3.12 -6.76 -8.29
CA ASP A 8 3.58 -8.11 -7.96
C ASP A 8 3.80 -8.23 -6.43
N GLU A 9 4.44 -9.29 -5.99
CA GLU A 9 4.67 -9.58 -4.56
C GLU A 9 5.54 -8.52 -3.85
N ARG A 10 6.29 -7.72 -4.60
CA ARG A 10 7.31 -6.78 -4.07
C ARG A 10 7.12 -5.35 -4.55
N THR A 11 6.27 -5.15 -5.54
CA THR A 11 6.11 -3.87 -6.22
C THR A 11 4.68 -3.40 -6.14
N ALA A 12 4.50 -2.15 -5.76
CA ALA A 12 3.23 -1.46 -5.83
C ALA A 12 3.39 -0.09 -6.50
N LEU A 13 2.39 0.34 -7.21
CA LEU A 13 2.28 1.70 -7.71
C LEU A 13 1.57 2.56 -6.67
N TYR A 14 2.14 3.71 -6.39
CA TYR A 14 1.57 4.69 -5.50
C TYR A 14 1.11 5.91 -6.27
N PHE A 15 -0.19 6.18 -6.22
CA PHE A 15 -0.81 7.32 -6.85
C PHE A 15 -1.25 8.33 -5.81
N TRP A 16 -1.00 9.59 -6.06
CA TRP A 16 -1.44 10.65 -5.19
C TRP A 16 -2.09 11.79 -5.98
N ALA A 17 -3.06 12.45 -5.35
CA ALA A 17 -3.68 13.65 -5.86
C ALA A 17 -3.86 14.66 -4.73
N PHE A 18 -3.50 15.89 -5.01
CA PHE A 18 -3.70 17.03 -4.14
C PHE A 18 -4.72 17.96 -4.75
N MET A 19 -5.76 18.28 -4.02
CA MET A 19 -6.81 19.22 -4.44
C MET A 19 -6.70 20.49 -3.63
N ARG A 20 -6.86 21.64 -4.29
CA ARG A 20 -6.89 22.95 -3.66
C ARG A 20 -8.06 23.77 -4.18
N ASN A 21 -8.57 24.67 -3.36
CA ASN A 21 -9.67 25.58 -3.69
C ASN A 21 -9.24 27.06 -3.63
N TYR A 22 -7.94 27.34 -3.65
CA TYR A 22 -7.37 28.68 -3.59
C TYR A 22 -6.34 28.89 -4.70
N ARG A 23 -6.25 30.13 -5.21
CA ARG A 23 -5.28 30.57 -6.23
C ARG A 23 -5.18 29.58 -7.41
N LEU A 24 -6.33 29.18 -7.96
CA LEU A 24 -6.43 28.15 -9.00
C LEU A 24 -5.78 28.58 -10.31
N ASP A 25 -5.66 29.87 -10.55
CA ASP A 25 -5.03 30.54 -11.69
C ASP A 25 -3.50 30.60 -11.60
N SER A 26 -2.92 30.29 -10.44
CA SER A 26 -1.47 30.38 -10.23
C SER A 26 -0.75 29.09 -10.56
N GLN A 27 -0.11 29.05 -11.72
CA GLN A 27 0.76 27.93 -12.13
C GLN A 27 1.99 27.80 -11.21
N LEU A 28 2.51 28.90 -10.68
CA LEU A 28 3.63 28.88 -9.74
C LEU A 28 3.31 28.07 -8.50
N ILE A 29 2.15 28.30 -7.89
CA ILE A 29 1.72 27.54 -6.70
C ILE A 29 1.46 26.08 -7.04
N THR A 30 0.91 25.77 -8.22
CA THR A 30 0.73 24.40 -8.67
C THR A 30 2.07 23.66 -8.73
N THR A 31 3.08 24.28 -9.31
CA THR A 31 4.42 23.70 -9.43
C THR A 31 5.07 23.51 -8.04
N GLN A 32 5.03 24.55 -7.20
CA GLN A 32 5.60 24.47 -5.84
C GLN A 32 4.97 23.36 -4.99
N LEU A 33 3.64 23.23 -5.03
CA LEU A 33 2.94 22.17 -4.29
C LEU A 33 3.29 20.78 -4.82
N ARG A 34 3.30 20.61 -6.16
CA ARG A 34 3.66 19.34 -6.78
C ARG A 34 5.09 18.94 -6.40
N ASP A 35 6.02 19.84 -6.56
CA ASP A 35 7.44 19.55 -6.33
C ASP A 35 7.73 19.32 -4.84
N GLY A 36 7.07 20.06 -3.94
CA GLY A 36 7.15 19.83 -2.50
C GLY A 36 6.61 18.46 -2.08
N VAL A 37 5.43 18.08 -2.56
CA VAL A 37 4.83 16.77 -2.29
C VAL A 37 5.67 15.65 -2.88
N HIS A 38 6.18 15.84 -4.10
CA HIS A 38 7.06 14.85 -4.75
C HIS A 38 8.36 14.64 -3.97
N GLY A 39 8.94 15.70 -3.43
CA GLY A 39 10.13 15.63 -2.57
C GLY A 39 9.89 14.78 -1.32
N VAL A 40 8.80 15.05 -0.59
CA VAL A 40 8.43 14.29 0.62
C VAL A 40 8.22 12.80 0.29
N PHE A 41 7.47 12.49 -0.76
CA PHE A 41 7.26 11.08 -1.14
C PHE A 41 8.51 10.39 -1.64
N GLY A 42 9.48 11.12 -2.22
CA GLY A 42 10.79 10.56 -2.57
C GLY A 42 11.60 10.13 -1.33
N GLU A 43 11.51 10.87 -0.24
CA GLU A 43 12.11 10.48 1.05
C GLU A 43 11.44 9.22 1.60
N ASP A 44 10.10 9.15 1.58
CA ASP A 44 9.33 7.99 2.01
C ASP A 44 9.67 6.75 1.17
N GLU A 45 9.78 6.88 -0.15
CA GLU A 45 10.16 5.79 -1.05
C GLU A 45 11.53 5.22 -0.70
N ALA A 46 12.51 6.07 -0.43
CA ALA A 46 13.84 5.64 -0.03
C ALA A 46 13.81 4.85 1.28
N MET A 47 13.03 5.31 2.26
CA MET A 47 12.87 4.64 3.56
C MET A 47 12.16 3.30 3.44
N ILE A 48 11.06 3.23 2.70
CA ILE A 48 10.29 1.99 2.48
C ILE A 48 11.14 0.96 1.73
N THR A 49 11.91 1.40 0.72
CA THR A 49 12.81 0.54 -0.02
C THR A 49 13.92 -0.03 0.86
N ALA A 50 14.51 0.79 1.73
CA ALA A 50 15.51 0.33 2.68
C ALA A 50 14.92 -0.64 3.72
N GLN A 51 13.72 -0.37 4.21
CA GLN A 51 12.99 -1.25 5.12
C GLN A 51 12.69 -2.61 4.48
N GLN A 52 12.24 -2.64 3.24
CA GLN A 52 11.97 -3.88 2.51
C GLN A 52 13.22 -4.75 2.38
N LYS A 53 14.37 -4.16 2.04
CA LYS A 53 15.66 -4.87 2.00
C LYS A 53 16.05 -5.45 3.36
N ALA A 54 15.81 -4.71 4.45
CA ALA A 54 16.09 -5.17 5.79
C ALA A 54 15.20 -6.35 6.20
N ILE A 55 13.93 -6.33 5.81
CA ILE A 55 12.97 -7.42 6.03
C ILE A 55 13.42 -8.67 5.28
N GLU A 56 13.78 -8.55 4.01
CA GLU A 56 14.26 -9.66 3.17
C GLU A 56 15.55 -10.29 3.70
N ALA A 57 16.43 -9.47 4.27
CA ALA A 57 17.67 -9.94 4.90
C ALA A 57 17.45 -10.64 6.25
N ASN A 58 16.31 -10.45 6.88
CA ASN A 58 15.98 -10.99 8.21
C ASN A 58 14.55 -11.57 8.22
N PRO A 59 14.31 -12.71 7.55
CA PRO A 59 12.96 -13.27 7.37
C PRO A 59 12.30 -13.69 8.68
N ASP A 60 13.08 -13.98 9.71
CA ASP A 60 12.58 -14.39 11.03
C ASP A 60 12.34 -13.18 11.98
N HIS A 61 12.46 -11.95 11.46
CA HIS A 61 12.28 -10.76 12.27
C HIS A 61 10.82 -10.53 12.62
N GLU A 62 10.52 -10.44 13.91
CA GLU A 62 9.19 -10.04 14.40
C GLU A 62 9.06 -8.52 14.45
N PHE A 63 7.98 -8.01 13.84
CA PHE A 63 7.70 -6.58 13.89
C PHE A 63 7.18 -6.15 15.25
N TYR A 64 7.82 -5.18 15.86
CA TYR A 64 7.32 -4.53 17.05
C TYR A 64 6.16 -3.58 16.69
N ASN A 65 4.98 -3.87 17.23
CA ASN A 65 3.82 -3.00 17.07
C ASN A 65 3.72 -2.07 18.29
N LEU A 66 3.76 -0.78 18.06
CA LEU A 66 3.56 0.22 19.08
C LEU A 66 2.07 0.58 19.20
N ASN A 67 1.67 1.20 20.31
CA ASN A 67 0.28 1.62 20.51
C ASN A 67 -0.22 2.61 19.43
N ILE A 68 0.69 3.38 18.82
CA ILE A 68 0.39 4.30 17.72
C ILE A 68 0.11 3.57 16.39
N ASP A 69 0.48 2.29 16.27
CA ASP A 69 0.31 1.48 15.05
C ASP A 69 -1.06 0.81 14.98
N ALA A 70 -1.97 1.12 15.89
CA ALA A 70 -3.29 0.48 15.96
C ALA A 70 -4.06 0.52 14.63
N GLY A 71 -3.99 1.64 13.88
CA GLY A 71 -4.59 1.77 12.56
C GLY A 71 -3.99 0.80 11.53
N GLY A 72 -2.67 0.69 11.49
CA GLY A 72 -1.95 -0.24 10.62
C GLY A 72 -2.29 -1.70 10.92
N MET A 73 -2.36 -2.07 12.21
CA MET A 73 -2.77 -3.41 12.63
C MET A 73 -4.21 -3.73 12.22
N TRP A 74 -5.10 -2.75 12.31
CA TRP A 74 -6.50 -2.91 11.89
C TRP A 74 -6.61 -3.18 10.39
N VAL A 75 -5.88 -2.43 9.57
CA VAL A 75 -5.84 -2.62 8.11
C VAL A 75 -5.26 -3.99 7.75
N ARG A 76 -4.18 -4.43 8.39
CA ARG A 76 -3.61 -5.77 8.17
C ARG A 76 -4.62 -6.88 8.45
N ARG A 77 -5.35 -6.80 9.57
CA ARG A 77 -6.41 -7.77 9.90
C ARG A 77 -7.58 -7.73 8.91
N LEU A 78 -7.93 -6.56 8.41
CA LEU A 78 -8.97 -6.42 7.39
C LEU A 78 -8.56 -7.10 6.10
N ILE A 79 -7.36 -6.80 5.59
CA ILE A 79 -6.82 -7.40 4.36
C ILE A 79 -6.74 -8.92 4.51
N GLN A 80 -6.23 -9.43 5.62
CA GLN A 80 -6.15 -10.86 5.88
C GLN A 80 -7.53 -11.53 5.79
N ARG A 81 -8.56 -10.96 6.43
CA ARG A 81 -9.95 -11.48 6.34
C ARG A 81 -10.49 -11.47 4.93
N MET A 82 -10.19 -10.43 4.14
CA MET A 82 -10.62 -10.35 2.75
C MET A 82 -9.96 -11.44 1.89
N VAL A 83 -8.66 -11.66 2.06
CA VAL A 83 -7.92 -12.72 1.35
C VAL A 83 -8.43 -14.11 1.73
N GLU A 84 -8.70 -14.36 3.02
CA GLU A 84 -9.26 -15.63 3.48
C GLU A 84 -10.66 -15.88 2.90
N ALA A 85 -11.51 -14.85 2.86
CA ALA A 85 -12.84 -14.95 2.26
C ALA A 85 -12.77 -15.27 0.75
N GLU A 86 -11.87 -14.64 0.02
CA GLU A 86 -11.66 -14.89 -1.40
C GLU A 86 -11.16 -16.31 -1.67
N ARG A 87 -10.21 -16.80 -0.88
CA ARG A 87 -9.71 -18.19 -0.96
C ARG A 87 -10.81 -19.22 -0.73
N ASN A 88 -11.68 -18.99 0.24
CA ASN A 88 -12.81 -19.88 0.53
C ASN A 88 -13.84 -19.91 -0.61
N LEU A 89 -14.10 -18.77 -1.27
CA LEU A 89 -14.97 -18.71 -2.44
C LEU A 89 -14.40 -19.48 -3.62
N THR A 90 -13.10 -19.38 -3.90
CA THR A 90 -12.42 -20.09 -4.99
C THR A 90 -12.36 -21.59 -4.73
N SER A 91 -12.18 -22.05 -3.50
CA SER A 91 -12.20 -23.47 -3.16
C SER A 91 -13.59 -24.11 -3.27
N THR A 92 -14.65 -23.33 -3.07
CA THR A 92 -16.05 -23.82 -3.17
C THR A 92 -16.52 -23.92 -4.62
N THR A 93 -15.92 -23.18 -5.56
CA THR A 93 -16.24 -23.21 -6.99
C THR A 93 -15.49 -24.27 -7.78
N ALA A 94 -14.51 -24.95 -7.19
CA ALA A 94 -13.87 -26.13 -7.79
C ALA A 94 -14.80 -27.34 -7.66
N VAL A 95 -15.79 -27.44 -8.55
CA VAL A 95 -16.61 -28.65 -8.74
C VAL A 95 -15.70 -29.76 -9.20
N PRO A 96 -15.70 -30.96 -8.60
CA PRO A 96 -14.93 -32.06 -9.07
C PRO A 96 -15.44 -32.51 -10.46
N GLU A 97 -14.66 -32.24 -11.49
CA GLU A 97 -14.84 -32.78 -12.80
C GLU A 97 -14.44 -34.27 -12.72
N GLY A 98 -15.42 -35.20 -12.79
CA GLY A 98 -15.12 -36.62 -12.90
C GLY A 98 -16.05 -37.56 -12.15
N ALA A 99 -17.26 -37.76 -12.68
CA ALA A 99 -18.01 -38.98 -12.48
C ALA A 99 -18.62 -39.38 -13.83
N HIS A 100 -17.88 -40.17 -14.56
CA HIS A 100 -18.42 -41.03 -15.62
C HIS A 100 -18.03 -42.47 -15.33
#